data_60c5db58740e65e8b0960b1243d34a7f
#
_entry.id   60c5db58740e65e8b0960b1243d34a7f
#
_cell.length_a   1.000
_cell.length_b   1.000
_cell.length_c   1.000
_cell.angle_alpha   90.00
_cell.angle_beta   90.00
_cell.angle_gamma   90.00
#
_symmetry.space_group_name_H-M   'P 1'
#
loop_
_entity.id
_entity.type
_entity.pdbx_description
1 polymer ?
#
loop_
_entity_poly.entity_id
_entity_poly.type
_entity_poly.pdbx_seq_one_letter_code
_entity_poly.pdbx_strand_id
1 'polypeptide(L)'
;MPPLKDLTGQKVCRLTIVKRLPNEKIHGHWQVMWECVCDCGNKRVVPAHEINRGHAKSCGCLRHEGLNRKYEKGIAAFHQAYSSLKTGARIRGYELSISLEEFGSLVRQNCYYCGAPPQNIRKSSKGNGSFVYNGIDRIDNSRGYVSGNVVACCKKCNFAKRDMSQEEFKQWVRRIYERYAQG
;
A
#
# COMPACT_ATOMS: atom_id res chain seq x y z
N MET A 1 14.23 51.40 -0.86
CA MET A 1 13.94 49.98 -0.61
C MET A 1 14.90 49.49 0.45
N PRO A 2 14.47 48.83 1.51
CA PRO A 2 15.40 48.27 2.47
C PRO A 2 16.31 47.25 1.76
N PRO A 3 17.61 47.15 2.17
CA PRO A 3 18.54 46.22 1.56
C PRO A 3 18.04 44.81 1.73
N LEU A 4 18.13 44.02 0.66
CA LEU A 4 17.77 42.59 0.68
C LEU A 4 18.73 41.88 1.64
N LYS A 5 18.15 41.25 2.69
CA LYS A 5 18.91 40.47 3.67
C LYS A 5 19.53 39.24 2.98
N ASP A 6 20.84 39.11 3.07
CA ASP A 6 21.53 37.89 2.63
C ASP A 6 21.20 36.74 3.62
N LEU A 7 20.71 35.65 3.09
CA LEU A 7 20.34 34.45 3.86
C LEU A 7 21.37 33.32 3.68
N THR A 8 22.44 33.52 2.90
CA THR A 8 23.43 32.47 2.61
C THR A 8 24.05 31.93 3.90
N GLY A 9 24.15 30.60 3.98
CA GLY A 9 24.67 29.88 5.14
C GLY A 9 23.67 29.69 6.29
N GLN A 10 22.51 30.35 6.26
CA GLN A 10 21.51 30.17 7.31
C GLN A 10 20.84 28.80 7.17
N LYS A 11 20.59 28.16 8.31
CA LYS A 11 19.84 26.90 8.40
C LYS A 11 18.42 27.14 8.90
N VAL A 12 17.43 26.69 8.12
CA VAL A 12 16.01 26.75 8.47
C VAL A 12 15.44 25.33 8.46
N CYS A 13 15.16 24.80 9.62
CA CYS A 13 14.81 23.40 9.80
C CYS A 13 15.86 22.46 9.18
N ARG A 14 15.49 21.73 8.11
CA ARG A 14 16.40 20.83 7.39
C ARG A 14 17.03 21.46 6.14
N LEU A 15 16.80 22.71 5.89
CA LEU A 15 17.30 23.42 4.71
C LEU A 15 18.46 24.34 5.09
N THR A 16 19.61 24.16 4.47
CA THR A 16 20.72 25.11 4.50
C THR A 16 20.68 25.94 3.22
N ILE A 17 20.64 27.24 3.36
CA ILE A 17 20.56 28.17 2.23
C ILE A 17 21.97 28.35 1.64
N VAL A 18 22.11 27.99 0.35
CA VAL A 18 23.43 27.93 -0.31
C VAL A 18 23.73 29.20 -1.07
N LYS A 19 22.82 29.63 -1.93
CA LYS A 19 22.99 30.82 -2.76
C LYS A 19 21.67 31.43 -3.20
N ARG A 20 21.72 32.72 -3.49
CA ARG A 20 20.65 33.45 -4.15
C ARG A 20 20.60 33.09 -5.64
N LEU A 21 19.38 32.93 -6.15
CA LEU A 21 19.11 32.75 -7.58
C LEU A 21 18.48 34.03 -8.18
N PRO A 22 18.41 34.13 -9.51
CA PRO A 22 17.64 35.20 -10.17
C PRO A 22 16.19 35.20 -9.66
N ASN A 23 15.59 36.40 -9.64
CA ASN A 23 14.19 36.51 -9.26
C ASN A 23 13.32 35.81 -10.29
N GLU A 24 12.27 35.14 -9.82
CA GLU A 24 11.32 34.43 -10.65
C GLU A 24 9.91 34.97 -10.47
N LYS A 25 9.13 35.03 -11.56
CA LYS A 25 7.74 35.47 -11.51
C LYS A 25 6.81 34.30 -11.20
N ILE A 26 6.28 34.29 -9.97
CA ILE A 26 5.36 33.23 -9.50
C ILE A 26 3.99 33.86 -9.25
N HIS A 27 2.95 33.33 -9.86
CA HIS A 27 1.59 33.87 -9.76
C HIS A 27 1.48 35.40 -10.02
N GLY A 28 2.23 35.88 -11.01
CA GLY A 28 2.20 37.30 -11.40
C GLY A 28 3.11 38.24 -10.57
N HIS A 29 3.74 37.76 -9.49
CA HIS A 29 4.60 38.56 -8.61
C HIS A 29 6.05 38.12 -8.68
N TRP A 30 6.98 39.08 -8.73
CA TRP A 30 8.42 38.81 -8.68
C TRP A 30 8.84 38.33 -7.28
N GLN A 31 9.47 37.14 -7.23
CA GLN A 31 9.93 36.48 -6.00
C GLN A 31 11.45 36.40 -5.98
N VAL A 32 12.07 36.68 -4.83
CA VAL A 32 13.47 36.36 -4.58
C VAL A 32 13.62 34.90 -4.28
N MET A 33 14.48 34.21 -5.06
CA MET A 33 14.63 32.74 -5.00
C MET A 33 15.97 32.37 -4.34
N TRP A 34 15.96 31.29 -3.60
CA TRP A 34 17.14 30.74 -2.92
C TRP A 34 17.28 29.23 -3.22
N GLU A 35 18.50 28.83 -3.60
CA GLU A 35 18.89 27.43 -3.64
C GLU A 35 19.24 26.98 -2.22
N CYS A 36 18.59 25.88 -1.79
CA CYS A 36 18.80 25.27 -0.48
C CYS A 36 19.19 23.81 -0.63
N VAL A 37 20.04 23.33 0.26
CA VAL A 37 20.38 21.91 0.42
C VAL A 37 19.70 21.38 1.68
N CYS A 38 18.99 20.28 1.55
CA CYS A 38 18.34 19.62 2.67
C CYS A 38 19.29 18.66 3.38
N ASP A 39 19.10 18.41 4.68
CA ASP A 39 19.88 17.43 5.45
C ASP A 39 19.86 16.00 4.84
N CYS A 40 18.87 15.68 3.99
CA CYS A 40 18.84 14.43 3.23
C CYS A 40 19.64 14.45 1.91
N GLY A 41 20.40 15.53 1.63
CA GLY A 41 21.23 15.70 0.44
C GLY A 41 20.51 16.29 -0.78
N ASN A 42 19.20 16.32 -0.81
CA ASN A 42 18.46 16.86 -1.95
C ASN A 42 18.47 18.38 -1.99
N LYS A 43 18.56 18.95 -3.19
CA LYS A 43 18.44 20.38 -3.43
C LYS A 43 16.98 20.80 -3.62
N ARG A 44 16.65 22.00 -3.18
CA ARG A 44 15.34 22.65 -3.41
C ARG A 44 15.52 24.14 -3.64
N VAL A 45 14.82 24.68 -4.60
CA VAL A 45 14.69 26.13 -4.79
C VAL A 45 13.46 26.61 -4.02
N VAL A 46 13.63 27.66 -3.22
CA VAL A 46 12.60 28.17 -2.30
C VAL A 46 12.51 29.68 -2.40
N PRO A 47 11.30 30.26 -2.52
CA PRO A 47 11.12 31.69 -2.46
C PRO A 47 11.38 32.23 -1.03
N ALA A 48 11.99 33.43 -0.95
CA ALA A 48 12.40 34.06 0.30
C ALA A 48 11.26 34.18 1.34
N HIS A 49 10.04 34.42 0.89
CA HIS A 49 8.91 34.56 1.78
C HIS A 49 8.51 33.23 2.49
N GLU A 50 8.71 32.07 1.84
CA GLU A 50 8.49 30.76 2.49
C GLU A 50 9.55 30.48 3.55
N ILE A 51 10.79 30.90 3.30
CA ILE A 51 11.89 30.83 4.27
C ILE A 51 11.58 31.69 5.50
N ASN A 52 11.28 32.97 5.26
CA ASN A 52 11.01 33.94 6.33
C ASN A 52 9.79 33.59 7.19
N ARG A 53 8.78 32.98 6.60
CA ARG A 53 7.58 32.49 7.31
C ARG A 53 7.75 31.12 7.96
N GLY A 54 8.89 30.46 7.79
CA GLY A 54 9.14 29.10 8.33
C GLY A 54 8.31 28.01 7.66
N HIS A 55 7.74 28.29 6.48
CA HIS A 55 6.96 27.30 5.73
C HIS A 55 7.85 26.28 5.02
N ALA A 56 9.05 26.69 4.60
CA ALA A 56 10.04 25.85 3.96
C ALA A 56 10.84 25.05 5.01
N LYS A 57 10.39 23.84 5.35
CA LYS A 57 11.00 23.02 6.40
C LYS A 57 11.95 21.93 5.88
N SER A 58 11.81 21.49 4.63
CA SER A 58 12.60 20.44 3.98
C SER A 58 12.42 20.47 2.47
N CYS A 59 13.14 19.60 1.74
CA CYS A 59 12.92 19.36 0.30
C CYS A 59 11.60 18.61 -0.01
N GLY A 60 10.84 18.25 1.00
CA GLY A 60 9.66 17.36 0.94
C GLY A 60 9.86 16.07 1.74
N CYS A 61 11.09 15.74 2.14
CA CYS A 61 11.41 14.50 2.85
C CYS A 61 10.64 14.35 4.18
N LEU A 62 10.42 15.45 4.92
CA LEU A 62 9.62 15.42 6.16
C LEU A 62 8.19 14.91 5.93
N ARG A 63 7.58 15.26 4.79
CA ARG A 63 6.25 14.76 4.43
C ARG A 63 6.29 13.24 4.18
N HIS A 64 7.30 12.77 3.45
CA HIS A 64 7.48 11.34 3.19
C HIS A 64 7.78 10.56 4.47
N GLU A 65 8.63 11.09 5.34
CA GLU A 65 8.91 10.47 6.65
C GLU A 65 7.68 10.44 7.56
N GLY A 66 6.87 11.50 7.57
CA GLY A 66 5.61 11.53 8.31
C GLY A 66 4.60 10.51 7.81
N LEU A 67 4.51 10.33 6.49
CA LEU A 67 3.67 9.31 5.88
C LEU A 67 4.19 7.90 6.18
N ASN A 68 5.52 7.70 6.16
CA ASN A 68 6.15 6.42 6.45
C ASN A 68 6.05 6.02 7.95
N ARG A 69 6.08 6.99 8.88
CA ARG A 69 5.86 6.71 10.31
C ARG A 69 4.40 6.39 10.63
N LYS A 70 3.46 6.91 9.88
CA LYS A 70 2.03 6.77 10.17
C LYS A 70 1.50 5.37 9.85
N TYR A 71 2.19 4.59 9.01
CA TYR A 71 1.76 3.27 8.61
C TYR A 71 2.91 2.27 8.72
N GLU A 72 2.72 1.21 9.48
CA GLU A 72 3.59 0.03 9.45
C GLU A 72 3.72 -0.49 8.01
N LYS A 73 4.91 -1.05 7.69
CA LYS A 73 5.15 -1.62 6.37
C LYS A 73 4.10 -2.67 6.02
N GLY A 74 3.46 -2.50 4.87
CA GLY A 74 2.46 -3.44 4.36
C GLY A 74 1.02 -3.20 4.83
N ILE A 75 0.75 -2.37 5.83
CA ILE A 75 -0.62 -2.09 6.30
C ILE A 75 -1.50 -1.53 5.19
N ALA A 76 -0.99 -0.58 4.41
CA ALA A 76 -1.74 -0.02 3.28
C ALA A 76 -2.05 -1.10 2.21
N ALA A 77 -1.11 -2.01 1.95
CA ALA A 77 -1.31 -3.13 1.03
C ALA A 77 -2.35 -4.14 1.57
N PHE A 78 -2.33 -4.41 2.87
CA PHE A 78 -3.33 -5.24 3.55
C PHE A 78 -4.73 -4.65 3.44
N HIS A 79 -4.91 -3.36 3.76
CA HIS A 79 -6.20 -2.67 3.60
C HIS A 79 -6.68 -2.66 2.15
N GLN A 80 -5.78 -2.51 1.18
CA GLN A 80 -6.11 -2.61 -0.24
C GLN A 80 -6.56 -4.02 -0.64
N ALA A 81 -5.96 -5.08 -0.06
CA ALA A 81 -6.39 -6.45 -0.31
C ALA A 81 -7.83 -6.67 0.16
N TYR A 82 -8.16 -6.23 1.38
CA TYR A 82 -9.52 -6.29 1.90
C TYR A 82 -10.52 -5.43 1.09
N SER A 83 -10.12 -4.22 0.69
CA SER A 83 -10.96 -3.37 -0.16
C SER A 83 -11.24 -4.01 -1.53
N SER A 84 -10.27 -4.74 -2.09
CA SER A 84 -10.47 -5.48 -3.35
C SER A 84 -11.46 -6.64 -3.17
N LEU A 85 -11.41 -7.34 -2.04
CA LEU A 85 -12.41 -8.36 -1.70
C LEU A 85 -13.81 -7.76 -1.61
N LYS A 86 -13.95 -6.64 -0.87
CA LYS A 86 -15.25 -5.93 -0.75
C LYS A 86 -15.82 -5.53 -2.10
N THR A 87 -14.98 -4.93 -2.94
CA THR A 87 -15.39 -4.52 -4.29
C THR A 87 -15.78 -5.72 -5.13
N GLY A 88 -14.99 -6.79 -5.10
CA GLY A 88 -15.29 -8.02 -5.84
C GLY A 88 -16.57 -8.73 -5.36
N ALA A 89 -16.82 -8.78 -4.06
CA ALA A 89 -18.05 -9.31 -3.49
C ALA A 89 -19.27 -8.52 -3.95
N ARG A 90 -19.20 -7.18 -3.84
CA ARG A 90 -20.28 -6.28 -4.29
C ARG A 90 -20.61 -6.45 -5.78
N ILE A 91 -19.59 -6.49 -6.64
CA ILE A 91 -19.79 -6.62 -8.11
C ILE A 91 -20.49 -7.96 -8.43
N ARG A 92 -20.19 -9.03 -7.70
CA ARG A 92 -20.78 -10.35 -7.89
C ARG A 92 -22.09 -10.58 -7.12
N GLY A 93 -22.59 -9.57 -6.39
CA GLY A 93 -23.81 -9.66 -5.60
C GLY A 93 -23.69 -10.53 -4.36
N TYR A 94 -22.48 -10.78 -3.84
CA TYR A 94 -22.27 -11.57 -2.64
C TYR A 94 -22.27 -10.70 -1.38
N GLU A 95 -22.92 -11.20 -0.33
CA GLU A 95 -22.80 -10.64 1.01
C GLU A 95 -21.33 -10.74 1.47
N LEU A 96 -20.86 -9.70 2.18
CA LEU A 96 -19.58 -9.70 2.87
C LEU A 96 -19.77 -9.16 4.28
N SER A 97 -19.75 -10.04 5.27
CA SER A 97 -19.91 -9.71 6.69
C SER A 97 -18.68 -10.02 7.54
N ILE A 98 -17.62 -10.66 6.97
CA ILE A 98 -16.36 -10.85 7.71
C ILE A 98 -15.70 -9.50 8.02
N SER A 99 -15.20 -9.35 9.24
CA SER A 99 -14.47 -8.16 9.67
C SER A 99 -13.09 -8.07 9.02
N LEU A 100 -12.46 -6.89 9.11
CA LEU A 100 -11.06 -6.71 8.69
C LEU A 100 -10.11 -7.59 9.50
N GLU A 101 -10.40 -7.80 10.78
CA GLU A 101 -9.61 -8.62 11.69
C GLU A 101 -9.73 -10.11 11.32
N GLU A 102 -10.95 -10.59 11.09
CA GLU A 102 -11.20 -11.96 10.63
C GLU A 102 -10.53 -12.24 9.27
N PHE A 103 -10.69 -11.30 8.32
CA PHE A 103 -9.95 -11.37 7.05
C PHE A 103 -8.44 -11.45 7.29
N GLY A 104 -7.90 -10.60 8.18
CA GLY A 104 -6.48 -10.57 8.50
C GLY A 104 -5.96 -11.89 9.09
N SER A 105 -6.75 -12.55 9.90
CA SER A 105 -6.41 -13.86 10.48
C SER A 105 -6.44 -14.96 9.42
N LEU A 106 -7.45 -14.97 8.56
CA LEU A 106 -7.61 -15.97 7.50
C LEU A 106 -6.48 -15.90 6.47
N VAL A 107 -6.20 -14.72 5.92
CA VAL A 107 -5.26 -14.59 4.79
C VAL A 107 -3.80 -14.86 5.16
N ARG A 108 -3.47 -14.92 6.45
CA ARG A 108 -2.14 -15.31 6.95
C ARG A 108 -1.99 -16.81 7.14
N GLN A 109 -3.06 -17.58 7.07
CA GLN A 109 -3.03 -19.02 7.21
C GLN A 109 -2.55 -19.71 5.94
N ASN A 110 -2.10 -20.95 6.09
CA ASN A 110 -1.84 -21.83 4.96
C ASN A 110 -3.14 -22.12 4.21
N CYS A 111 -3.01 -22.44 2.93
CA CYS A 111 -4.14 -22.81 2.10
C CYS A 111 -4.88 -24.02 2.69
N TYR A 112 -6.17 -23.88 2.92
CA TYR A 112 -7.03 -24.93 3.48
C TYR A 112 -6.99 -26.22 2.65
N TYR A 113 -6.88 -26.10 1.32
CA TYR A 113 -6.94 -27.25 0.42
C TYR A 113 -5.61 -27.98 0.22
N CYS A 114 -4.50 -27.26 0.07
CA CYS A 114 -3.20 -27.86 -0.27
C CYS A 114 -2.09 -27.59 0.74
N GLY A 115 -2.36 -26.88 1.83
CA GLY A 115 -1.37 -26.55 2.85
C GLY A 115 -0.32 -25.50 2.44
N ALA A 116 -0.36 -24.97 1.21
CA ALA A 116 0.63 -24.00 0.74
C ALA A 116 0.63 -22.72 1.60
N PRO A 117 1.81 -22.20 2.00
CA PRO A 117 1.89 -20.96 2.75
C PRO A 117 1.41 -19.78 1.92
N PRO A 118 1.17 -18.60 2.53
CA PRO A 118 0.83 -17.39 1.83
C PRO A 118 1.88 -17.01 0.77
N GLN A 119 1.45 -16.79 -0.48
CA GLN A 119 2.34 -16.52 -1.62
C GLN A 119 1.89 -15.33 -2.48
N ASN A 120 0.66 -14.85 -2.34
CA ASN A 120 0.22 -13.67 -3.07
C ASN A 120 0.92 -12.45 -2.50
N ILE A 121 1.45 -11.60 -3.36
CA ILE A 121 2.13 -10.36 -2.97
C ILE A 121 1.32 -9.17 -3.48
N ARG A 122 0.87 -8.33 -2.57
CA ARG A 122 0.29 -7.04 -2.90
C ARG A 122 1.25 -5.92 -2.50
N LYS A 123 1.60 -5.08 -3.46
CA LYS A 123 2.38 -3.87 -3.22
C LYS A 123 1.42 -2.70 -2.97
N SER A 124 1.76 -1.83 -2.05
CA SER A 124 1.01 -0.58 -1.86
C SER A 124 1.20 0.36 -3.05
N SER A 125 0.13 0.89 -3.58
CA SER A 125 0.18 1.92 -4.64
C SER A 125 0.83 3.23 -4.18
N LYS A 126 0.90 3.47 -2.88
CA LYS A 126 1.47 4.67 -2.24
C LYS A 126 2.78 4.39 -1.49
N GLY A 127 3.45 3.29 -1.78
CA GLY A 127 4.88 3.14 -1.56
C GLY A 127 5.35 2.72 -0.17
N ASN A 128 4.54 2.14 0.74
CA ASN A 128 5.07 1.66 2.01
C ASN A 128 4.94 0.14 2.18
N GLY A 129 5.83 -0.60 1.51
CA GLY A 129 5.97 -2.04 1.67
C GLY A 129 4.95 -2.87 0.89
N SER A 130 4.99 -4.17 1.14
CA SER A 130 4.11 -5.17 0.53
C SER A 130 3.48 -6.03 1.62
N PHE A 131 2.38 -6.67 1.27
CA PHE A 131 1.68 -7.64 2.10
C PHE A 131 1.65 -8.99 1.39
N VAL A 132 2.10 -10.04 2.10
CA VAL A 132 2.08 -11.42 1.61
C VAL A 132 0.89 -12.12 2.25
N TYR A 133 0.07 -12.78 1.43
CA TYR A 133 -1.19 -13.35 1.88
C TYR A 133 -1.67 -14.50 1.00
N ASN A 134 -2.54 -15.35 1.52
CA ASN A 134 -3.42 -16.20 0.72
C ASN A 134 -4.73 -15.46 0.42
N GLY A 135 -5.40 -15.81 -0.66
CA GLY A 135 -6.78 -15.40 -0.88
C GLY A 135 -7.72 -16.05 0.13
N ILE A 136 -9.01 -15.82 -0.06
CA ILE A 136 -10.05 -16.56 0.62
C ILE A 136 -10.99 -17.16 -0.40
N ASP A 137 -11.52 -18.33 -0.08
CA ASP A 137 -12.53 -19.04 -0.84
C ASP A 137 -13.78 -19.26 0.01
N ARG A 138 -14.93 -19.40 -0.62
CA ARG A 138 -16.19 -19.75 0.02
C ARG A 138 -16.35 -21.27 0.03
N ILE A 139 -16.68 -21.83 1.18
CA ILE A 139 -16.94 -23.27 1.33
C ILE A 139 -18.20 -23.62 0.55
N ASP A 140 -19.27 -22.89 0.79
CA ASP A 140 -20.55 -22.97 0.11
C ASP A 140 -20.70 -21.75 -0.84
N ASN A 141 -20.75 -22.01 -2.13
CA ASN A 141 -20.83 -21.01 -3.17
C ASN A 141 -22.19 -20.28 -3.24
N SER A 142 -23.25 -20.85 -2.64
CA SER A 142 -24.57 -20.22 -2.55
C SER A 142 -24.59 -19.07 -1.52
N ARG A 143 -23.65 -19.09 -0.58
CA ARG A 143 -23.50 -18.09 0.47
C ARG A 143 -22.42 -17.07 0.13
N GLY A 144 -22.45 -15.93 0.81
CA GLY A 144 -21.44 -14.87 0.69
C GLY A 144 -20.16 -15.13 1.49
N TYR A 145 -19.36 -14.09 1.61
CA TYR A 145 -18.16 -14.06 2.47
C TYR A 145 -18.57 -13.77 3.90
N VAL A 146 -19.15 -14.74 4.54
CA VAL A 146 -19.67 -14.65 5.92
C VAL A 146 -18.84 -15.53 6.84
N SER A 147 -18.81 -15.21 8.14
CA SER A 147 -18.08 -16.02 9.13
C SER A 147 -18.55 -17.48 9.08
N GLY A 148 -17.60 -18.41 9.18
CA GLY A 148 -17.83 -19.84 9.04
C GLY A 148 -18.03 -20.37 7.61
N ASN A 149 -18.14 -19.48 6.59
CA ASN A 149 -18.23 -19.87 5.19
C ASN A 149 -16.97 -19.55 4.37
N VAL A 150 -15.90 -19.09 4.99
CA VAL A 150 -14.67 -18.68 4.32
C VAL A 150 -13.46 -19.39 4.87
N VAL A 151 -12.54 -19.75 3.97
CA VAL A 151 -11.26 -20.39 4.30
C VAL A 151 -10.11 -19.75 3.55
N ALA A 152 -8.90 -19.81 4.11
CA ALA A 152 -7.69 -19.41 3.40
C ALA A 152 -7.48 -20.27 2.16
N CYS A 153 -7.24 -19.63 1.01
CA CYS A 153 -7.08 -20.34 -0.24
C CYS A 153 -5.99 -19.73 -1.11
N CYS A 154 -5.01 -20.53 -1.53
CA CYS A 154 -4.00 -20.08 -2.49
C CYS A 154 -4.63 -19.87 -3.88
N LYS A 155 -3.97 -19.06 -4.70
CA LYS A 155 -4.46 -18.72 -6.05
C LYS A 155 -4.69 -19.96 -6.91
N LYS A 156 -3.82 -20.98 -6.80
CA LYS A 156 -3.94 -22.21 -7.60
C LYS A 156 -5.20 -23.00 -7.22
N CYS A 157 -5.43 -23.26 -5.93
CA CYS A 157 -6.59 -23.97 -5.46
C CYS A 157 -7.89 -23.20 -5.72
N ASN A 158 -7.89 -21.88 -5.51
CA ASN A 158 -9.06 -21.04 -5.78
C ASN A 158 -9.45 -21.08 -7.28
N PHE A 159 -8.43 -21.00 -8.15
CA PHE A 159 -8.65 -21.08 -9.59
C PHE A 159 -9.11 -22.49 -10.04
N ALA A 160 -8.57 -23.55 -9.44
CA ALA A 160 -8.95 -24.92 -9.76
C ALA A 160 -10.35 -25.29 -9.26
N LYS A 161 -10.72 -24.83 -8.06
CA LYS A 161 -12.03 -25.12 -7.46
C LYS A 161 -13.16 -24.36 -8.17
N ARG A 162 -12.94 -23.08 -8.53
CA ARG A 162 -13.98 -22.25 -9.17
C ARG A 162 -15.32 -22.28 -8.42
N ASP A 163 -16.34 -22.84 -9.08
CA ASP A 163 -17.72 -22.97 -8.64
C ASP A 163 -18.07 -24.36 -8.06
N MET A 164 -17.09 -25.29 -8.04
CA MET A 164 -17.29 -26.57 -7.39
C MET A 164 -17.54 -26.37 -5.88
N SER A 165 -18.42 -27.18 -5.34
CA SER A 165 -18.55 -27.37 -3.91
C SER A 165 -17.23 -27.90 -3.32
N GLN A 166 -17.06 -27.82 -2.01
CA GLN A 166 -15.87 -28.38 -1.35
C GLN A 166 -15.75 -29.89 -1.59
N GLU A 167 -16.86 -30.60 -1.59
CA GLU A 167 -16.87 -32.04 -1.76
C GLU A 167 -16.54 -32.45 -3.21
N GLU A 168 -17.15 -31.78 -4.19
CA GLU A 168 -16.81 -32.01 -5.61
C GLU A 168 -15.33 -31.75 -5.89
N PHE A 169 -14.78 -30.71 -5.30
CA PHE A 169 -13.36 -30.39 -5.45
C PHE A 169 -12.46 -31.46 -4.84
N LYS A 170 -12.79 -31.98 -3.64
CA LYS A 170 -12.04 -33.07 -3.01
C LYS A 170 -12.11 -34.35 -3.86
N GLN A 171 -13.28 -34.71 -4.38
CA GLN A 171 -13.44 -35.86 -5.24
C GLN A 171 -12.66 -35.71 -6.55
N TRP A 172 -12.64 -34.51 -7.13
CA TRP A 172 -11.85 -34.23 -8.33
C TRP A 172 -10.34 -34.38 -8.08
N VAL A 173 -9.83 -33.83 -6.99
CA VAL A 173 -8.42 -33.95 -6.59
C VAL A 173 -8.07 -35.42 -6.33
N ARG A 174 -8.94 -36.19 -5.66
CA ARG A 174 -8.75 -37.62 -5.41
C ARG A 174 -8.64 -38.42 -6.71
N ARG A 175 -9.54 -38.22 -7.67
CA ARG A 175 -9.46 -38.86 -8.99
C ARG A 175 -8.16 -38.56 -9.73
N ILE A 176 -7.67 -37.34 -9.67
CA ILE A 176 -6.37 -36.97 -10.25
C ILE A 176 -5.25 -37.73 -9.55
N TYR A 177 -5.24 -37.72 -8.21
CA TYR A 177 -4.24 -38.43 -7.43
C TYR A 177 -4.22 -39.94 -7.73
N GLU A 178 -5.38 -40.60 -7.73
CA GLU A 178 -5.49 -42.00 -8.03
C GLU A 178 -5.00 -42.35 -9.45
N ARG A 179 -5.19 -41.46 -10.42
CA ARG A 179 -4.74 -41.65 -11.80
C ARG A 179 -3.22 -41.53 -11.96
N TYR A 180 -2.59 -40.62 -11.25
CA TYR A 180 -1.16 -40.31 -11.43
C TYR A 180 -0.25 -40.91 -10.37
N ALA A 181 -0.75 -41.30 -9.21
CA ALA A 181 0.04 -41.93 -8.16
C ALA A 181 0.28 -43.44 -8.37
N GLN A 182 -0.38 -44.08 -9.35
CA GLN A 182 -0.23 -45.49 -9.68
C GLN A 182 0.73 -45.75 -10.86
N GLY A 183 1.42 -44.72 -11.35
CA GLY A 183 2.48 -44.80 -12.34
C GLY A 183 3.78 -44.39 -11.70
#